data_470bdf9b6a37b5866cac34851820e141
#
_entry.id   470bdf9b6a37b5866cac34851820e141
#
_cell.length_a   1.000
_cell.length_b   1.000
_cell.length_c   1.000
_cell.angle_alpha   90.00
_cell.angle_beta   90.00
_cell.angle_gamma   90.00
#
_symmetry.space_group_name_H-M   'P 1'
#
loop_
_entity.id
_entity.type
_entity.pdbx_description
1 polymer ?
#
loop_
_entity_poly.entity_id
_entity_poly.type
_entity_poly.pdbx_seq_one_letter_code
_entity_poly.pdbx_strand_id
1 'polypeptide(L)'
;MIIREALEMDLPSIMSLYGQPDFDNGVVVDLGAAQDFLAIIGRYPDYRIYVAEMEGGVIGVYSLLIMDKLGHKRTPSAILEDIVVATTRQRQGVGKALVAHAMDMARSKGCYKLVLSSNARRTDAHRFYDQLGFQRHGVSFHVAL
;
A
#
# COMPACT_ATOMS: atom_id res chain seq x y z
N MET A 1 -3.55 10.63 14.44
CA MET A 1 -3.34 9.52 13.49
C MET A 1 -1.87 9.15 13.50
N ILE A 2 -1.56 7.88 13.68
CA ILE A 2 -0.22 7.31 13.66
C ILE A 2 -0.15 6.34 12.49
N ILE A 3 0.97 6.32 11.75
CA ILE A 3 1.23 5.31 10.73
C ILE A 3 2.39 4.46 11.22
N ARG A 4 2.18 3.15 11.22
CA ARG A 4 3.16 2.17 11.73
C ARG A 4 3.09 0.87 10.92
N GLU A 5 4.11 0.04 11.07
CA GLU A 5 4.08 -1.33 10.53
C GLU A 5 2.93 -2.12 11.16
N ALA A 6 2.27 -2.95 10.35
CA ALA A 6 1.17 -3.79 10.79
C ALA A 6 1.68 -4.90 11.72
N LEU A 7 0.87 -5.19 12.73
CA LEU A 7 1.04 -6.32 13.63
C LEU A 7 -0.02 -7.39 13.34
N GLU A 8 0.18 -8.59 13.82
CA GLU A 8 -0.79 -9.69 13.64
C GLU A 8 -2.18 -9.31 14.16
N MET A 9 -2.26 -8.58 15.26
CA MET A 9 -3.53 -8.11 15.82
C MET A 9 -4.31 -7.14 14.92
N ASP A 10 -3.67 -6.54 13.91
CA ASP A 10 -4.32 -5.65 12.95
C ASP A 10 -5.01 -6.40 11.80
N LEU A 11 -4.71 -7.69 11.62
CA LEU A 11 -5.20 -8.49 10.50
C LEU A 11 -6.73 -8.44 10.33
N PRO A 12 -7.56 -8.58 11.38
CA PRO A 12 -9.00 -8.47 11.21
C PRO A 12 -9.46 -7.13 10.61
N SER A 13 -8.82 -6.04 11.02
CA SER A 13 -9.10 -4.71 10.49
C SER A 13 -8.60 -4.53 9.06
N ILE A 14 -7.41 -5.04 8.74
CA ILE A 14 -6.84 -5.03 7.38
C ILE A 14 -7.73 -5.82 6.43
N MET A 15 -8.17 -7.02 6.82
CA MET A 15 -9.07 -7.86 6.04
C MET A 15 -10.40 -7.16 5.78
N SER A 16 -10.94 -6.47 6.78
CA SER A 16 -12.16 -5.66 6.63
C SER A 16 -11.96 -4.51 5.64
N LEU A 17 -10.80 -3.85 5.65
CA LEU A 17 -10.46 -2.81 4.67
C LEU A 17 -10.37 -3.38 3.26
N TYR A 18 -9.70 -4.50 3.06
CA TYR A 18 -9.59 -5.14 1.74
C TYR A 18 -10.93 -5.68 1.23
N GLY A 19 -11.83 -6.13 2.12
CA GLY A 19 -13.17 -6.56 1.76
C GLY A 19 -14.11 -5.44 1.30
N GLN A 20 -13.67 -4.17 1.28
CA GLN A 20 -14.51 -3.07 0.79
C GLN A 20 -14.84 -3.24 -0.71
N PRO A 21 -16.03 -2.76 -1.17
CA PRO A 21 -16.47 -2.93 -2.57
C PRO A 21 -15.49 -2.41 -3.61
N ASP A 22 -14.76 -1.33 -3.27
CA ASP A 22 -13.80 -0.69 -4.18
C ASP A 22 -12.46 -1.44 -4.29
N PHE A 23 -12.28 -2.52 -3.52
CA PHE A 23 -11.05 -3.32 -3.54
C PHE A 23 -11.36 -4.77 -3.94
N ASP A 24 -11.69 -5.67 -3.02
CA ASP A 24 -11.94 -7.08 -3.30
C ASP A 24 -13.44 -7.47 -3.31
N ASN A 25 -14.33 -6.48 -3.31
CA ASN A 25 -15.78 -6.65 -3.43
C ASN A 25 -16.37 -7.71 -2.47
N GLY A 26 -15.96 -7.65 -1.21
CA GLY A 26 -16.41 -8.54 -0.15
C GLY A 26 -15.68 -9.88 -0.05
N VAL A 27 -14.74 -10.15 -0.95
CA VAL A 27 -13.89 -11.35 -0.87
C VAL A 27 -12.75 -11.07 0.11
N VAL A 28 -12.67 -11.87 1.16
CA VAL A 28 -11.57 -11.80 2.14
C VAL A 28 -11.06 -13.22 2.41
N VAL A 29 -9.76 -13.33 2.65
CA VAL A 29 -9.16 -14.58 3.12
C VAL A 29 -9.58 -14.85 4.57
N ASP A 30 -9.53 -16.10 5.03
CA ASP A 30 -9.71 -16.39 6.44
C ASP A 30 -8.52 -15.93 7.29
N LEU A 31 -8.73 -15.81 8.61
CA LEU A 31 -7.71 -15.27 9.51
C LEU A 31 -6.44 -16.12 9.54
N GLY A 32 -6.56 -17.45 9.48
CA GLY A 32 -5.42 -18.36 9.45
C GLY A 32 -4.55 -18.14 8.21
N ALA A 33 -5.18 -18.03 7.03
CA ALA A 33 -4.47 -17.71 5.80
C ALA A 33 -3.82 -16.33 5.85
N ALA A 34 -4.45 -15.34 6.49
CA ALA A 34 -3.86 -14.01 6.67
C ALA A 34 -2.64 -14.05 7.61
N GLN A 35 -2.67 -14.84 8.69
CA GLN A 35 -1.54 -15.05 9.59
C GLN A 35 -0.37 -15.74 8.88
N ASP A 36 -0.65 -16.80 8.11
CA ASP A 36 0.37 -17.48 7.29
C ASP A 36 1.00 -16.51 6.28
N PHE A 37 0.20 -15.67 5.67
CA PHE A 37 0.69 -14.66 4.72
C PHE A 37 1.59 -13.62 5.39
N LEU A 38 1.25 -13.15 6.59
CA LEU A 38 2.09 -12.22 7.34
C LEU A 38 3.47 -12.84 7.65
N ALA A 39 3.49 -14.14 7.98
CA ALA A 39 4.74 -14.87 8.17
C ALA A 39 5.56 -15.01 6.87
N ILE A 40 4.89 -15.17 5.71
CA ILE A 40 5.54 -15.18 4.39
C ILE A 40 6.15 -13.80 4.09
N ILE A 41 5.39 -12.72 4.29
CA ILE A 41 5.89 -11.35 4.10
C ILE A 41 7.14 -11.09 4.95
N GLY A 42 7.17 -11.56 6.17
CA GLY A 42 8.32 -11.43 7.06
C GLY A 42 9.63 -12.06 6.54
N ARG A 43 9.56 -12.94 5.54
CA ARG A 43 10.74 -13.53 4.88
C ARG A 43 11.32 -12.65 3.76
N TYR A 44 10.54 -11.68 3.27
CA TYR A 44 11.07 -10.73 2.30
C TYR A 44 11.96 -9.71 3.02
N PRO A 45 13.11 -9.37 2.46
CA PRO A 45 14.02 -8.42 3.08
C PRO A 45 13.36 -7.10 3.42
N ASP A 46 12.56 -6.57 2.50
CA ASP A 46 11.98 -5.23 2.61
C ASP A 46 10.60 -5.15 1.94
N TYR A 47 9.69 -6.08 2.30
CA TYR A 47 8.27 -5.99 2.00
C TYR A 47 7.52 -5.87 3.32
N ARG A 48 6.74 -4.80 3.49
CA ARG A 48 6.04 -4.49 4.74
C ARG A 48 4.63 -3.98 4.46
N ILE A 49 3.72 -4.29 5.37
CA ILE A 49 2.38 -3.70 5.44
C ILE A 49 2.40 -2.61 6.51
N TYR A 50 1.83 -1.46 6.20
CA TYR A 50 1.68 -0.34 7.12
C TYR A 50 0.22 0.00 7.31
N VAL A 51 -0.14 0.39 8.53
CA VAL A 51 -1.50 0.79 8.89
C VAL A 51 -1.53 2.22 9.41
N ALA A 52 -2.60 2.94 9.09
CA ALA A 52 -2.94 4.19 9.75
C ALA A 52 -3.92 3.88 10.89
N GLU A 53 -3.53 4.26 12.10
CA GLU A 53 -4.31 4.07 13.32
C GLU A 53 -4.80 5.43 13.83
N MET A 54 -6.06 5.51 14.22
CA MET A 54 -6.66 6.67 14.85
C MET A 54 -7.72 6.22 15.85
N GLU A 55 -7.71 6.81 17.05
CA GLU A 55 -8.68 6.49 18.12
C GLU A 55 -8.72 4.99 18.48
N GLY A 56 -7.58 4.31 18.38
CA GLY A 56 -7.46 2.87 18.68
C GLY A 56 -7.97 1.94 17.58
N GLY A 57 -8.33 2.47 16.40
CA GLY A 57 -8.77 1.68 15.25
C GLY A 57 -7.90 1.88 14.01
N VAL A 58 -7.72 0.81 13.23
CA VAL A 58 -7.06 0.86 11.92
C VAL A 58 -8.05 1.43 10.90
N ILE A 59 -7.68 2.55 10.28
CA ILE A 59 -8.51 3.30 9.33
C ILE A 59 -7.95 3.34 7.91
N GLY A 60 -6.78 2.76 7.70
CA GLY A 60 -6.17 2.68 6.38
C GLY A 60 -4.98 1.76 6.40
N VAL A 61 -4.59 1.27 5.24
CA VAL A 61 -3.52 0.30 5.03
C VAL A 61 -2.83 0.54 3.69
N TYR A 62 -1.57 0.18 3.59
CA TYR A 62 -0.86 0.03 2.32
C TYR A 62 0.28 -0.98 2.46
N SER A 63 0.73 -1.53 1.33
CA SER A 63 1.90 -2.39 1.24
C SER A 63 3.05 -1.66 0.54
N LEU A 64 4.27 -1.85 1.00
CA LEU A 64 5.48 -1.28 0.42
C LEU A 64 6.53 -2.37 0.20
N LEU A 65 6.95 -2.52 -1.04
CA LEU A 65 8.08 -3.36 -1.41
C LEU A 65 9.26 -2.46 -1.81
N ILE A 66 10.38 -2.62 -1.13
CA ILE A 66 11.67 -2.05 -1.56
C ILE A 66 12.42 -3.14 -2.30
N MET A 67 12.76 -2.85 -3.54
CA MET A 67 13.37 -3.82 -4.43
C MET A 67 14.79 -3.38 -4.81
N ASP A 68 15.77 -4.18 -4.40
CA ASP A 68 17.15 -4.02 -4.85
C ASP A 68 17.29 -4.33 -6.34
N LYS A 69 18.13 -3.56 -7.01
CA LYS A 69 18.38 -3.70 -8.45
C LYS A 69 19.86 -3.68 -8.76
N LEU A 70 20.30 -4.53 -9.68
CA LEU A 70 21.65 -4.46 -10.23
C LEU A 70 21.80 -3.24 -11.16
N GLY A 71 20.76 -2.93 -11.92
CA GLY A 71 20.71 -1.72 -12.75
C GLY A 71 20.67 -0.42 -11.94
N HIS A 72 20.66 0.73 -12.64
CA HIS A 72 20.60 2.07 -12.04
C HIS A 72 21.65 2.30 -10.94
N LYS A 73 22.89 1.82 -11.17
CA LYS A 73 24.01 1.93 -10.21
C LYS A 73 23.71 1.28 -8.86
N ARG A 74 22.95 0.18 -8.86
CA ARG A 74 22.50 -0.55 -7.67
C ARG A 74 21.58 0.28 -6.75
N THR A 75 20.88 1.26 -7.29
CA THR A 75 19.94 2.07 -6.51
C THR A 75 18.59 1.36 -6.45
N PRO A 76 18.02 1.13 -5.25
CA PRO A 76 16.74 0.44 -5.10
C PRO A 76 15.58 1.27 -5.63
N SER A 77 14.44 0.62 -5.86
CA SER A 77 13.16 1.27 -6.15
C SER A 77 12.08 0.75 -5.22
N ALA A 78 11.09 1.58 -4.96
CA ALA A 78 9.94 1.22 -4.15
C ALA A 78 8.70 1.00 -5.00
N ILE A 79 7.86 0.02 -4.60
CA ILE A 79 6.54 -0.25 -5.17
C ILE A 79 5.51 -0.10 -4.06
N LEU A 80 4.53 0.76 -4.28
CA LEU A 80 3.39 0.99 -3.38
C LEU A 80 2.19 0.22 -3.93
N GLU A 81 1.65 -0.69 -3.12
CA GLU A 81 0.51 -1.52 -3.49
C GLU A 81 -0.58 -1.47 -2.41
N ASP A 82 -1.77 -1.91 -2.77
CA ASP A 82 -2.89 -2.21 -1.87
C ASP A 82 -3.24 -1.06 -0.90
N ILE A 83 -3.20 0.18 -1.40
CA ILE A 83 -3.57 1.32 -0.58
C ILE A 83 -5.09 1.42 -0.46
N VAL A 84 -5.59 1.27 0.77
CA VAL A 84 -7.02 1.33 1.11
C VAL A 84 -7.25 2.21 2.32
N VAL A 85 -8.32 3.01 2.28
CA VAL A 85 -8.79 3.83 3.40
C VAL A 85 -10.24 3.45 3.70
N ALA A 86 -10.57 3.31 4.98
CA ALA A 86 -11.94 3.06 5.42
C ALA A 86 -12.91 4.05 4.77
N THR A 87 -14.01 3.57 4.20
CA THR A 87 -14.98 4.42 3.48
C THR A 87 -15.49 5.58 4.32
N THR A 88 -15.64 5.35 5.65
CA THR A 88 -16.06 6.38 6.63
C THR A 88 -14.99 7.44 6.92
N ARG A 89 -13.75 7.21 6.49
CA ARG A 89 -12.59 8.08 6.74
C ARG A 89 -11.95 8.61 5.45
N GLN A 90 -12.56 8.34 4.30
CA GLN A 90 -12.14 8.90 3.02
C GLN A 90 -12.31 10.43 2.99
N ARG A 91 -11.52 11.09 2.14
CA ARG A 91 -11.51 12.56 1.97
C ARG A 91 -11.13 13.35 3.24
N GLN A 92 -10.60 12.69 4.27
CA GLN A 92 -10.12 13.30 5.51
C GLN A 92 -8.57 13.37 5.58
N GLY A 93 -7.89 13.21 4.45
CA GLY A 93 -6.42 13.29 4.39
C GLY A 93 -5.68 11.99 4.71
N VAL A 94 -6.37 10.91 5.11
CA VAL A 94 -5.74 9.64 5.48
C VAL A 94 -4.91 9.06 4.33
N GLY A 95 -5.48 8.97 3.12
CA GLY A 95 -4.75 8.47 1.95
C GLY A 95 -3.51 9.32 1.61
N LYS A 96 -3.62 10.65 1.74
CA LYS A 96 -2.48 11.55 1.55
C LYS A 96 -1.36 11.26 2.57
N ALA A 97 -1.71 11.02 3.81
CA ALA A 97 -0.74 10.72 4.86
C ALA A 97 -0.06 9.35 4.64
N LEU A 98 -0.84 8.32 4.22
CA LEU A 98 -0.29 7.01 3.86
C LEU A 98 0.74 7.11 2.74
N VAL A 99 0.40 7.82 1.66
CA VAL A 99 1.32 8.01 0.52
C VAL A 99 2.55 8.81 0.93
N ALA A 100 2.41 9.87 1.71
CA ALA A 100 3.53 10.65 2.22
C ALA A 100 4.47 9.77 3.06
N HIS A 101 3.94 8.96 3.96
CA HIS A 101 4.72 8.01 4.74
C HIS A 101 5.45 6.99 3.85
N ALA A 102 4.79 6.43 2.83
CA ALA A 102 5.42 5.53 1.88
C ALA A 102 6.59 6.19 1.13
N MET A 103 6.42 7.47 0.72
CA MET A 103 7.49 8.26 0.09
C MET A 103 8.68 8.46 1.04
N ASP A 104 8.43 8.76 2.31
CA ASP A 104 9.48 8.96 3.31
C ASP A 104 10.21 7.65 3.62
N MET A 105 9.49 6.53 3.71
CA MET A 105 10.11 5.20 3.84
C MET A 105 10.98 4.86 2.63
N ALA A 106 10.49 5.10 1.41
CA ALA A 106 11.29 4.88 0.20
C ALA A 106 12.54 5.76 0.16
N ARG A 107 12.44 7.04 0.56
CA ARG A 107 13.61 7.96 0.66
C ARG A 107 14.61 7.47 1.69
N SER A 108 14.17 7.05 2.87
CA SER A 108 15.04 6.54 3.94
C SER A 108 15.83 5.30 3.53
N LYS A 109 15.30 4.52 2.58
CA LYS A 109 15.95 3.35 1.98
C LYS A 109 16.80 3.69 0.74
N GLY A 110 16.93 4.95 0.40
CA GLY A 110 17.73 5.41 -0.75
C GLY A 110 17.11 5.07 -2.11
N CYS A 111 15.80 4.83 -2.19
CA CYS A 111 15.14 4.57 -3.46
C CYS A 111 15.19 5.78 -4.39
N TYR A 112 15.47 5.54 -5.67
CA TYR A 112 15.46 6.62 -6.67
C TYR A 112 14.05 6.94 -7.19
N LYS A 113 13.08 6.05 -6.96
CA LYS A 113 11.66 6.27 -7.29
C LYS A 113 10.75 5.40 -6.43
N LEU A 114 9.51 5.87 -6.27
CA LEU A 114 8.34 5.12 -5.81
C LEU A 114 7.38 5.00 -6.99
N VAL A 115 6.93 3.78 -7.28
CA VAL A 115 5.94 3.52 -8.33
C VAL A 115 4.70 2.86 -7.77
N LEU A 116 3.58 3.02 -8.44
CA LEU A 116 2.34 2.31 -8.21
C LEU A 116 1.63 2.05 -9.54
N SER A 117 0.76 1.06 -9.57
CA SER A 117 -0.18 0.84 -10.66
C SER A 117 -1.59 1.16 -10.20
N SER A 118 -2.41 1.72 -11.09
CA SER A 118 -3.82 1.98 -10.83
C SER A 118 -4.62 1.61 -12.07
N ASN A 119 -5.78 0.96 -11.85
CA ASN A 119 -6.67 0.61 -12.96
C ASN A 119 -7.03 1.87 -13.77
N ALA A 120 -6.97 1.77 -15.10
CA ALA A 120 -7.25 2.88 -16.01
C ALA A 120 -8.64 3.52 -15.82
N ARG A 121 -9.59 2.79 -15.26
CA ARG A 121 -10.95 3.27 -14.99
C ARG A 121 -11.07 4.12 -13.71
N ARG A 122 -10.07 4.07 -12.81
CA ARG A 122 -10.10 4.78 -11.52
C ARG A 122 -9.63 6.24 -11.66
N THR A 123 -10.38 7.04 -12.41
CA THR A 123 -10.03 8.44 -12.71
C THR A 123 -9.87 9.32 -11.47
N ASP A 124 -10.63 9.03 -10.39
CA ASP A 124 -10.51 9.76 -9.12
C ASP A 124 -9.18 9.44 -8.41
N ALA A 125 -8.76 8.18 -8.44
CA ALA A 125 -7.46 7.78 -7.92
C ALA A 125 -6.32 8.43 -8.74
N HIS A 126 -6.47 8.51 -10.06
CA HIS A 126 -5.48 9.19 -10.90
C HIS A 126 -5.33 10.66 -10.53
N ARG A 127 -6.46 11.39 -10.36
CA ARG A 127 -6.42 12.79 -9.90
C ARG A 127 -5.77 12.94 -8.53
N PHE A 128 -6.03 12.01 -7.62
CA PHE A 128 -5.42 11.98 -6.32
C PHE A 128 -3.89 11.85 -6.39
N TYR A 129 -3.38 10.91 -7.21
CA TYR A 129 -1.93 10.74 -7.39
C TYR A 129 -1.28 11.92 -8.13
N ASP A 130 -1.93 12.48 -9.16
CA ASP A 130 -1.47 13.68 -9.86
C ASP A 130 -1.28 14.86 -8.85
N GLN A 131 -2.23 15.06 -7.91
CA GLN A 131 -2.15 16.09 -6.87
C GLN A 131 -1.02 15.85 -5.86
N LEU A 132 -0.58 14.60 -5.69
CA LEU A 132 0.55 14.25 -4.82
C LEU A 132 1.91 14.31 -5.54
N GLY A 133 1.93 14.74 -6.80
CA GLY A 133 3.15 14.91 -7.58
C GLY A 133 3.62 13.65 -8.31
N PHE A 134 2.80 12.61 -8.37
CA PHE A 134 3.11 11.46 -9.22
C PHE A 134 3.01 11.84 -10.69
N GLN A 135 3.95 11.36 -11.46
CA GLN A 135 3.95 11.52 -12.92
C GLN A 135 3.50 10.21 -13.57
N ARG A 136 2.69 10.31 -14.59
CA ARG A 136 2.32 9.15 -15.42
C ARG A 136 3.53 8.74 -16.24
N HIS A 137 4.10 7.59 -15.90
CA HIS A 137 5.38 7.13 -16.42
C HIS A 137 5.24 5.74 -17.04
N GLY A 138 4.76 5.67 -18.26
CA GLY A 138 4.62 4.43 -19.01
C GLY A 138 3.24 3.79 -18.89
N VAL A 139 3.13 2.58 -19.42
CA VAL A 139 1.92 1.77 -19.47
C VAL A 139 2.17 0.47 -18.70
N SER A 140 1.22 0.06 -17.88
CA SER A 140 1.24 -1.22 -17.19
C SER A 140 0.57 -2.29 -18.07
N PHE A 141 1.18 -3.46 -18.17
CA PHE A 141 0.63 -4.62 -18.87
C PHE A 141 0.43 -5.76 -17.86
N HIS A 142 -0.66 -6.49 -17.98
CA HIS A 142 -0.88 -7.71 -17.21
C HIS A 142 -1.41 -8.82 -18.09
N VAL A 143 -1.19 -10.06 -17.68
CA VAL A 143 -1.80 -11.27 -18.23
C VAL A 143 -2.33 -12.10 -17.09
N ALA A 144 -3.56 -12.58 -17.20
CA ALA A 144 -4.10 -13.53 -16.23
C ALA A 144 -3.46 -14.91 -16.45
N LEU A 145 -3.14 -15.60 -15.36
CA LEU A 145 -2.48 -16.92 -15.36
C LEU A 145 -3.44 -18.00 -14.87
#